data_034646439b0999ffe0299c2e90f18718
#
_entry.id   034646439b0999ffe0299c2e90f18718
#
_cell.length_a   1.000
_cell.length_b   1.000
_cell.length_c   1.000
_cell.angle_alpha   90.00
_cell.angle_beta   90.00
_cell.angle_gamma   90.00
#
_symmetry.space_group_name_H-M   'P 1'
#
loop_
_entity.id
_entity.type
_entity.pdbx_description
1 polymer ?
#
loop_
_entity_poly.entity_id
_entity_poly.type
_entity_poly.pdbx_seq_one_letter_code
_entity_poly.pdbx_strand_id
1 'polypeptide(L)'
;MTDSPAPVGRAHQIELPPEHVVGVPADFASVWHTTESFVIDFLAARGPAVMGDHDGDPVQDLVVSARIRMPPTHVIELMKALERQLSTWETETGRRPPLDPTLPDL
;
A
#
# COMPACT_ATOMS: atom_id res chain seq x y z
N MET A 1 23.15 -4.10 -24.09
CA MET A 1 22.48 -3.54 -24.08
C MET A 1 22.13 -3.02 -23.48
N THR A 2 22.02 -2.62 -23.51
CA THR A 2 21.59 -2.08 -23.10
C THR A 2 20.80 -1.85 -22.73
N ASP A 3 20.96 -2.01 -22.45
CA ASP A 3 20.03 -1.62 -22.35
C ASP A 3 19.58 -0.91 -21.69
N SER A 4 19.63 -0.32 -22.03
CA SER A 4 18.95 0.67 -21.31
C SER A 4 17.83 0.05 -20.52
N PRO A 5 17.44 0.66 -19.44
CA PRO A 5 16.34 0.11 -18.65
C PRO A 5 15.13 -0.06 -19.54
N ALA A 6 14.37 -1.06 -19.24
CA ALA A 6 13.21 -1.37 -20.02
C ALA A 6 12.32 -0.16 -20.13
N PRO A 7 12.34 0.54 -21.23
CA PRO A 7 11.45 1.67 -21.37
C PRO A 7 10.03 1.20 -21.52
N VAL A 8 9.15 2.14 -21.36
CA VAL A 8 7.76 1.93 -21.63
C VAL A 8 7.59 1.32 -23.00
N GLY A 9 6.79 0.30 -23.10
CA GLY A 9 6.55 -0.38 -24.36
C GLY A 9 7.38 -1.64 -24.57
N ARG A 10 8.42 -1.83 -23.77
CA ARG A 10 9.18 -3.05 -23.85
C ARG A 10 8.40 -4.18 -23.20
N ALA A 11 8.36 -5.33 -23.86
CA ALA A 11 7.66 -6.49 -23.33
C ALA A 11 8.35 -7.01 -22.09
N HIS A 12 7.57 -7.37 -21.11
CA HIS A 12 8.04 -7.98 -19.88
C HIS A 12 7.30 -9.28 -19.66
N GLN A 13 7.98 -10.22 -19.08
CA GLN A 13 7.33 -11.43 -18.60
C GLN A 13 7.18 -11.30 -17.10
N ILE A 14 5.96 -11.45 -16.64
CA ILE A 14 5.64 -11.31 -15.22
C ILE A 14 5.16 -12.64 -14.71
N GLU A 15 5.84 -13.13 -13.70
CA GLU A 15 5.44 -14.36 -13.06
C GLU A 15 4.66 -14.06 -11.81
N LEU A 16 3.56 -14.76 -11.61
CA LEU A 16 2.76 -14.65 -10.39
C LEU A 16 2.89 -15.97 -9.65
N PRO A 17 3.76 -16.04 -8.62
CA PRO A 17 3.88 -17.27 -7.86
C PRO A 17 2.55 -17.64 -7.21
N PRO A 18 2.23 -18.93 -7.12
CA PRO A 18 0.95 -19.37 -6.58
C PRO A 18 0.64 -18.81 -5.19
N GLU A 19 1.65 -18.65 -4.35
CA GLU A 19 1.45 -18.16 -2.99
C GLU A 19 1.06 -16.69 -2.93
N HIS A 20 1.20 -15.97 -4.04
CA HIS A 20 0.85 -14.55 -4.10
C HIS A 20 -0.47 -14.27 -4.79
N VAL A 21 -1.15 -15.30 -5.28
CA VAL A 21 -2.37 -15.10 -6.08
C VAL A 21 -3.45 -14.40 -5.31
N VAL A 22 -3.66 -14.79 -4.06
CA VAL A 22 -4.68 -14.17 -3.21
C VAL A 22 -4.25 -12.81 -2.70
N GLY A 23 -2.94 -12.65 -2.46
CA GLY A 23 -2.41 -11.43 -1.88
C GLY A 23 -2.51 -11.43 -0.36
N VAL A 24 -2.08 -10.33 0.23
CA VAL A 24 -2.15 -10.16 1.69
C VAL A 24 -3.03 -8.95 1.99
N PRO A 25 -3.79 -9.00 3.09
CA PRO A 25 -4.63 -7.87 3.44
C PRO A 25 -3.79 -6.71 3.98
N ALA A 26 -4.27 -5.51 3.75
CA ALA A 26 -3.68 -4.31 4.34
C ALA A 26 -4.80 -3.34 4.66
N ASP A 27 -4.92 -3.00 5.93
CA ASP A 27 -5.92 -2.05 6.39
C ASP A 27 -5.34 -0.66 6.55
N PHE A 28 -4.03 -0.58 6.77
CA PHE A 28 -3.32 0.67 6.98
C PHE A 28 -1.97 0.61 6.29
N ALA A 29 -1.35 1.76 6.16
CA ALA A 29 0.01 1.81 5.64
C ALA A 29 0.79 2.88 6.40
N SER A 30 2.06 2.62 6.59
CA SER A 30 2.99 3.58 7.14
C SER A 30 4.12 3.76 6.15
N VAL A 31 4.50 5.00 5.89
CA VAL A 31 5.51 5.31 4.88
C VAL A 31 6.66 6.05 5.53
N TRP A 32 7.87 5.62 5.22
CA TRP A 32 9.07 6.32 5.65
C TRP A 32 10.12 6.18 4.55
N HIS A 33 11.23 6.86 4.71
CA HIS A 33 12.22 6.85 3.65
C HIS A 33 13.63 6.93 4.22
N THR A 34 14.56 6.45 3.41
CA THR A 34 15.98 6.70 3.58
C THR A 34 16.41 7.64 2.46
N THR A 35 17.70 7.92 2.36
CA THR A 35 18.21 8.77 1.29
C THR A 35 17.90 8.19 -0.09
N GLU A 36 17.88 6.87 -0.21
CA GLU A 36 17.84 6.22 -1.52
C GLU A 36 16.58 5.41 -1.77
N SER A 37 15.71 5.26 -0.78
CA SER A 37 14.53 4.42 -0.98
C SER A 37 13.37 4.91 -0.13
N PHE A 38 12.18 4.62 -0.63
CA PHE A 38 10.95 4.75 0.15
C PHE A 38 10.54 3.36 0.61
N VAL A 39 9.99 3.29 1.81
CA VAL A 39 9.53 2.03 2.39
C VAL A 39 8.09 2.18 2.77
N ILE A 40 7.26 1.26 2.32
CA ILE A 40 5.86 1.21 2.71
C ILE A 40 5.65 -0.04 3.53
N ASP A 41 5.22 0.13 4.77
CA ASP A 41 4.82 -0.98 5.61
C ASP A 41 3.31 -1.07 5.58
N PHE A 42 2.81 -2.12 4.94
CA PHE A 42 1.38 -2.38 4.93
C PHE A 42 1.02 -3.15 6.18
N LEU A 43 -0.02 -2.69 6.87
CA LEU A 43 -0.39 -3.21 8.17
C LEU A 43 -1.78 -3.79 8.12
N ALA A 44 -1.95 -4.92 8.77
CA ALA A 44 -3.26 -5.55 8.86
C ALA A 44 -3.66 -5.67 10.33
N ALA A 45 -4.94 -5.53 10.59
CA ALA A 45 -5.47 -5.75 11.92
C ALA A 45 -5.37 -7.23 12.24
N ARG A 46 -4.80 -7.56 13.40
CA ARG A 46 -4.65 -8.94 13.83
C ARG A 46 -5.95 -9.49 14.38
N GLY A 47 -6.81 -8.61 14.86
CA GLY A 47 -8.10 -8.96 15.40
C GLY A 47 -8.88 -7.71 15.72
N PRO A 48 -10.04 -7.84 16.35
CA PRO A 48 -10.82 -6.67 16.70
C PRO A 48 -10.10 -5.82 17.75
N ALA A 49 -10.44 -4.54 17.80
CA ALA A 49 -9.92 -3.66 18.81
C ALA A 49 -10.39 -4.14 20.19
N VAL A 50 -9.48 -4.06 21.15
CA VAL A 50 -9.78 -4.46 22.53
C VAL A 50 -9.47 -3.29 23.45
N MET A 51 -10.05 -3.33 24.65
CA MET A 51 -9.78 -2.29 25.64
C MET A 51 -8.32 -2.38 26.07
N GLY A 52 -7.64 -1.25 25.97
CA GLY A 52 -6.26 -1.17 26.41
C GLY A 52 -6.16 -0.90 27.90
N ASP A 53 -4.93 -0.94 28.40
CA ASP A 53 -4.64 -0.66 29.79
C ASP A 53 -4.57 0.83 30.10
N HIS A 54 -4.68 1.67 29.08
CA HIS A 54 -4.54 3.11 29.22
C HIS A 54 -5.88 3.79 29.05
N ASP A 55 -6.45 4.27 30.13
CA ASP A 55 -7.62 5.15 30.12
C ASP A 55 -8.85 4.58 29.38
N GLY A 56 -8.90 3.29 29.20
CA GLY A 56 -10.03 2.67 28.57
C GLY A 56 -10.14 2.85 27.06
N ASP A 57 -9.12 3.44 26.44
CA ASP A 57 -9.13 3.60 24.99
C ASP A 57 -8.94 2.24 24.31
N PRO A 58 -9.67 1.99 23.22
CA PRO A 58 -9.49 0.74 22.49
C PRO A 58 -8.11 0.69 21.83
N VAL A 59 -7.51 -0.48 21.85
CA VAL A 59 -6.22 -0.75 21.24
C VAL A 59 -6.41 -1.74 20.11
N GLN A 60 -5.90 -1.36 18.93
CA GLN A 60 -5.92 -2.24 17.78
C GLN A 60 -4.52 -2.84 17.60
N ASP A 61 -4.47 -4.17 17.60
CA ASP A 61 -3.22 -4.88 17.40
C ASP A 61 -2.96 -5.02 15.90
N LEU A 62 -1.91 -4.39 15.41
CA LEU A 62 -1.57 -4.39 14.01
C LEU A 62 -0.29 -5.17 13.78
N VAL A 63 -0.21 -5.79 12.61
CA VAL A 63 0.97 -6.52 12.20
C VAL A 63 1.35 -6.07 10.79
N VAL A 64 2.66 -5.98 10.54
CA VAL A 64 3.12 -5.69 9.18
C VAL A 64 2.85 -6.91 8.31
N SER A 65 1.96 -6.75 7.35
CA SER A 65 1.63 -7.84 6.42
C SER A 65 2.59 -7.87 5.24
N ALA A 66 3.14 -6.73 4.87
CA ALA A 66 4.14 -6.66 3.81
C ALA A 66 4.95 -5.38 3.96
N ARG A 67 6.23 -5.48 3.65
CA ARG A 67 7.10 -4.31 3.59
C ARG A 67 7.66 -4.21 2.18
N ILE A 68 7.45 -3.08 1.55
CA ILE A 68 7.87 -2.86 0.16
C ILE A 68 8.89 -1.73 0.16
N ARG A 69 10.01 -1.98 -0.52
CA ARG A 69 11.03 -0.94 -0.74
C ARG A 69 11.04 -0.58 -2.20
N MET A 70 11.12 0.70 -2.47
CA MET A 70 11.14 1.15 -3.85
C MET A 70 12.01 2.38 -4.00
N PRO A 71 12.57 2.60 -5.18
CA PRO A 71 13.30 3.84 -5.43
C PRO A 71 12.35 5.03 -5.46
N PRO A 72 12.83 6.23 -5.07
CA PRO A 72 11.97 7.41 -5.07
C PRO A 72 11.30 7.70 -6.41
N THR A 73 11.98 7.38 -7.51
CA THR A 73 11.41 7.61 -8.83
C THR A 73 10.17 6.77 -9.09
N HIS A 74 10.07 5.60 -8.46
CA HIS A 74 8.90 4.75 -8.64
C HIS A 74 7.71 5.25 -7.83
N VAL A 75 7.95 6.00 -6.77
CA VAL A 75 6.87 6.50 -5.91
C VAL A 75 5.87 7.32 -6.71
N ILE A 76 6.38 8.20 -7.58
CA ILE A 76 5.52 9.07 -8.37
C ILE A 76 4.67 8.24 -9.33
N GLU A 77 5.28 7.24 -9.97
CA GLU A 77 4.55 6.38 -10.90
C GLU A 77 3.47 5.57 -10.18
N LEU A 78 3.79 5.08 -8.99
CA LEU A 78 2.82 4.35 -8.20
C LEU A 78 1.65 5.25 -7.78
N MET A 79 1.95 6.47 -7.37
CA MET A 79 0.90 7.42 -6.99
C MET A 79 -0.04 7.70 -8.15
N LYS A 80 0.52 7.89 -9.35
CA LYS A 80 -0.30 8.12 -10.54
C LYS A 80 -1.16 6.91 -10.87
N ALA A 81 -0.59 5.72 -10.75
CA ALA A 81 -1.34 4.50 -11.03
C ALA A 81 -2.49 4.32 -10.05
N LEU A 82 -2.24 4.57 -8.77
CA LEU A 82 -3.28 4.48 -7.76
C LEU A 82 -4.38 5.50 -8.01
N GLU A 83 -3.99 6.72 -8.36
CA GLU A 83 -4.97 7.77 -8.63
C GLU A 83 -5.88 7.40 -9.81
N ARG A 84 -5.27 6.89 -10.88
CA ARG A 84 -6.06 6.48 -12.05
C ARG A 84 -7.05 5.37 -11.70
N GLN A 85 -6.60 4.37 -10.98
CA GLN A 85 -7.48 3.26 -10.61
C GLN A 85 -8.57 3.71 -9.64
N LEU A 86 -8.24 4.60 -8.72
CA LEU A 86 -9.24 5.14 -7.81
C LEU A 86 -10.31 5.91 -8.55
N SER A 87 -9.90 6.75 -9.52
CA SER A 87 -10.85 7.51 -10.33
C SER A 87 -11.76 6.59 -11.13
N THR A 88 -11.21 5.53 -11.70
CA THR A 88 -11.99 4.54 -12.42
C THR A 88 -13.01 3.88 -11.50
N TRP A 89 -12.57 3.48 -10.32
CA TRP A 89 -13.44 2.86 -9.33
C TRP A 89 -14.58 3.80 -8.92
N GLU A 90 -14.26 5.07 -8.69
CA GLU A 90 -15.29 6.07 -8.33
C GLU A 90 -16.33 6.21 -9.43
N THR A 91 -15.86 6.23 -10.67
CA THR A 91 -16.78 6.33 -11.82
C THR A 91 -17.67 5.10 -11.95
N GLU A 92 -17.08 3.92 -11.80
CA GLU A 92 -17.81 2.66 -11.98
C GLU A 92 -18.81 2.41 -10.87
N THR A 93 -18.48 2.80 -9.66
CA THR A 93 -19.35 2.52 -8.51
C THR A 93 -20.22 3.69 -8.11
N GLY A 94 -19.90 4.89 -8.59
CA GLY A 94 -20.57 6.11 -8.13
C GLY A 94 -20.25 6.45 -6.69
N ARG A 95 -19.17 5.91 -6.15
CA ARG A 95 -18.81 6.06 -4.75
C ARG A 95 -17.48 6.79 -4.63
N ARG A 96 -17.29 7.38 -3.47
CA ARG A 96 -16.05 8.05 -3.12
C ARG A 96 -15.63 7.57 -1.74
N PRO A 97 -14.36 7.16 -1.54
CA PRO A 97 -13.94 6.70 -0.23
C PRO A 97 -14.12 7.82 0.80
N PRO A 98 -14.69 7.52 1.96
CA PRO A 98 -14.79 8.53 3.01
C PRO A 98 -13.42 8.80 3.62
N LEU A 99 -13.20 10.04 4.04
CA LEU A 99 -12.05 10.37 4.85
C LEU A 99 -12.31 9.86 6.26
N ASP A 100 -11.34 9.14 6.80
CA ASP A 100 -11.46 8.59 8.14
C ASP A 100 -10.44 9.29 9.03
N PRO A 101 -10.89 10.18 9.95
CA PRO A 101 -9.96 10.91 10.80
C PRO A 101 -9.23 10.03 11.81
N THR A 102 -9.65 8.78 11.97
CA THR A 102 -8.97 7.87 12.88
C THR A 102 -7.80 7.14 12.25
N LEU A 103 -7.61 7.27 10.93
CA LEU A 103 -6.49 6.66 10.27
C LEU A 103 -5.19 7.37 10.67
N PRO A 104 -4.10 6.61 10.82
CA PRO A 104 -2.82 7.22 11.16
C PRO A 104 -2.31 8.10 10.03
N ASP A 105 -1.52 9.08 10.39
CA ASP A 105 -0.83 9.90 9.39
C ASP A 105 0.19 9.05 8.65
N LEU A 106 0.22 9.21 7.36
CA LEU A 106 1.13 8.46 6.52
C LEU A 106 2.39 9.22 6.16
#